data_2ac80f9be7eeebb34abdf5cb49c9c661
#
_entry.id   2ac80f9be7eeebb34abdf5cb49c9c661
#
_cell.length_a   1.000
_cell.length_b   1.000
_cell.length_c   1.000
_cell.angle_alpha   90.00
_cell.angle_beta   90.00
_cell.angle_gamma   90.00
#
_symmetry.space_group_name_H-M   'P 1'
#
loop_
_entity.id
_entity.type
_entity.pdbx_description
1 polymer ?
#
loop_
_entity_poly.entity_id
_entity_poly.type
_entity_poly.pdbx_seq_one_letter_code
_entity_poly.pdbx_strand_id
1 'polypeptide(L)'
;MKPTSLLTLIIVLFAVTGCASQAADNEGYSRLYEQGLRERQGVAPVSEAAVRRFVALYSPIDADYIETHLDQVYAPDLYFNDTLATIYDRAALKEHMLKTAKRLDYMSLDVQQQWRDGQDVFLRWIMETHFTIMGSQRQSRTIGISQLRFDDQGRVIFHQDFWDSSQGLDQHLPILGTVTRWLREHP
;
A
#
# COMPACT_ATOMS: atom_id res chain seq x y z
N MET A 1 26.98 -23.30 63.44
CA MET A 1 27.63 -22.58 62.33
C MET A 1 26.87 -22.95 61.08
N LYS A 2 26.03 -22.03 60.52
CA LYS A 2 25.31 -22.26 59.26
C LYS A 2 26.02 -21.49 58.15
N PRO A 3 26.27 -22.08 56.97
CA PRO A 3 26.83 -21.32 55.86
C PRO A 3 25.72 -20.51 55.20
N THR A 4 25.94 -19.22 55.08
CA THR A 4 25.15 -18.29 54.34
C THR A 4 25.32 -18.54 52.85
N SER A 5 24.21 -18.93 52.19
CA SER A 5 24.16 -19.13 50.76
C SER A 5 24.13 -17.77 50.06
N LEU A 6 25.21 -17.40 49.39
CA LEU A 6 25.32 -16.18 48.60
C LEU A 6 24.59 -16.42 47.27
N LEU A 7 23.36 -15.91 47.19
CA LEU A 7 22.58 -15.95 45.95
C LEU A 7 23.15 -14.90 44.99
N THR A 8 24.04 -15.35 44.10
CA THR A 8 24.61 -14.51 43.04
C THR A 8 23.52 -14.21 42.01
N LEU A 9 22.98 -13.04 42.12
CA LEU A 9 22.04 -12.48 41.10
C LEU A 9 22.84 -12.18 39.82
N ILE A 10 22.80 -13.10 38.86
CA ILE A 10 23.35 -12.88 37.52
C ILE A 10 22.34 -11.97 36.81
N ILE A 11 22.60 -10.68 36.82
CA ILE A 11 21.94 -9.72 35.93
C ILE A 11 22.54 -10.00 34.55
N VAL A 12 21.81 -10.77 33.75
CA VAL A 12 22.09 -10.87 32.30
C VAL A 12 21.71 -9.52 31.70
N LEU A 13 22.71 -8.66 31.61
CA LEU A 13 22.60 -7.44 30.82
C LEU A 13 22.53 -7.91 29.38
N PHE A 14 21.31 -8.08 28.85
CA PHE A 14 21.10 -8.10 27.41
C PHE A 14 21.57 -6.74 26.89
N ALA A 15 22.81 -6.67 26.50
CA ALA A 15 23.25 -5.66 25.57
C ALA A 15 22.39 -5.87 24.33
N VAL A 16 21.29 -5.15 24.26
CA VAL A 16 20.61 -4.87 23.00
C VAL A 16 21.61 -4.06 22.21
N THR A 17 22.55 -4.76 21.55
CA THR A 17 23.19 -4.22 20.37
C THR A 17 22.01 -4.00 19.43
N GLY A 18 21.37 -2.85 19.56
CA GLY A 18 20.49 -2.35 18.55
C GLY A 18 21.31 -2.43 17.26
N CYS A 19 21.02 -3.43 16.43
CA CYS A 19 21.10 -3.15 15.02
C CYS A 19 20.36 -1.81 14.92
N ALA A 20 21.11 -0.73 14.67
CA ALA A 20 20.53 0.45 14.09
C ALA A 20 19.90 -0.06 12.79
N SER A 21 18.68 -0.58 12.89
CA SER A 21 17.80 -0.62 11.75
C SER A 21 17.86 0.82 11.30
N GLN A 22 18.46 1.05 10.14
CA GLN A 22 18.36 2.34 9.48
C GLN A 22 16.92 2.71 9.67
N ALA A 23 16.68 3.73 10.49
CA ALA A 23 15.36 4.27 10.72
C ALA A 23 14.79 4.41 9.32
N ALA A 24 13.67 3.71 9.06
CA ALA A 24 13.10 3.60 7.73
C ALA A 24 13.19 4.98 7.14
N ASP A 25 14.02 5.13 6.09
CA ASP A 25 14.47 6.42 5.61
C ASP A 25 13.23 7.18 5.11
N ASN A 26 12.56 7.91 6.02
CA ASN A 26 11.38 8.70 5.70
C ASN A 26 11.70 9.72 4.59
N GLU A 27 12.96 10.15 4.49
CA GLU A 27 13.43 10.93 3.34
C GLU A 27 13.46 10.08 2.06
N GLY A 28 13.71 8.77 2.16
CA GLY A 28 13.66 7.85 1.02
C GLY A 28 12.29 7.77 0.38
N TYR A 29 11.23 7.65 1.19
CA TYR A 29 9.86 7.59 0.69
C TYR A 29 9.46 8.87 -0.04
N SER A 30 9.66 10.04 0.58
CA SER A 30 9.34 11.33 -0.04
C SER A 30 10.20 11.62 -1.27
N ARG A 31 11.50 11.25 -1.25
CA ARG A 31 12.38 11.38 -2.43
C ARG A 31 11.90 10.54 -3.61
N LEU A 32 11.48 9.30 -3.37
CA LEU A 32 10.97 8.42 -4.44
C LEU A 32 9.68 9.00 -5.04
N TYR A 33 8.79 9.51 -4.22
CA TYR A 33 7.58 10.20 -4.67
C TYR A 33 7.92 11.43 -5.53
N GLU A 34 8.78 12.33 -5.03
CA GLU A 34 9.21 13.52 -5.76
C GLU A 34 9.96 13.18 -7.06
N GLN A 35 10.77 12.13 -7.05
CA GLN A 35 11.44 11.62 -8.24
C GLN A 35 10.41 11.11 -9.25
N GLY A 36 9.44 10.32 -8.81
CA GLY A 36 8.35 9.85 -9.64
C GLY A 36 7.58 11.01 -10.30
N LEU A 37 7.28 12.06 -9.54
CA LEU A 37 6.64 13.27 -10.07
C LEU A 37 7.47 14.01 -11.12
N ARG A 38 8.80 14.04 -10.98
CA ARG A 38 9.69 14.66 -11.96
C ARG A 38 9.86 13.84 -13.23
N GLU A 39 9.95 12.52 -13.09
CA GLU A 39 10.24 11.61 -14.20
C GLU A 39 9.00 11.18 -14.99
N ARG A 40 7.84 11.18 -14.38
CA ARG A 40 6.57 10.72 -14.98
C ARG A 40 5.66 11.91 -15.27
N GLN A 41 5.97 12.62 -16.38
CA GLN A 41 5.14 13.73 -16.83
C GLN A 41 3.94 13.22 -17.62
N GLY A 42 2.75 13.45 -17.10
CA GLY A 42 1.50 13.05 -17.73
C GLY A 42 0.97 14.04 -18.75
N VAL A 43 -0.11 13.68 -19.43
CA VAL A 43 -0.84 14.55 -20.33
C VAL A 43 -2.06 15.16 -19.66
N ALA A 44 -2.50 16.30 -20.16
CA ALA A 44 -3.75 16.93 -19.79
C ALA A 44 -4.46 17.47 -21.05
N PRO A 45 -5.80 17.31 -21.18
CA PRO A 45 -6.70 16.62 -20.28
C PRO A 45 -6.65 15.09 -20.40
N VAL A 46 -6.87 14.39 -19.30
CA VAL A 46 -7.04 12.93 -19.27
C VAL A 46 -8.48 12.58 -19.62
N SER A 47 -8.68 11.54 -20.45
CA SER A 47 -10.02 11.07 -20.80
C SER A 47 -10.72 10.36 -19.63
N GLU A 48 -12.03 10.54 -19.49
CA GLU A 48 -12.84 9.80 -18.51
C GLU A 48 -12.79 8.28 -18.75
N ALA A 49 -12.61 7.85 -19.99
CA ALA A 49 -12.49 6.44 -20.31
C ALA A 49 -11.21 5.82 -19.73
N ALA A 50 -10.09 6.57 -19.70
CA ALA A 50 -8.85 6.12 -19.08
C ALA A 50 -9.03 5.92 -17.56
N VAL A 51 -9.65 6.87 -16.89
CA VAL A 51 -9.95 6.77 -15.45
C VAL A 51 -10.87 5.58 -15.15
N ARG A 52 -11.93 5.39 -15.96
CA ARG A 52 -12.83 4.22 -15.79
C ARG A 52 -12.10 2.90 -15.97
N ARG A 53 -11.19 2.77 -16.94
CA ARG A 53 -10.37 1.55 -17.10
C ARG A 53 -9.50 1.29 -15.88
N PHE A 54 -8.90 2.32 -15.30
CA PHE A 54 -8.16 2.21 -14.05
C PHE A 54 -9.03 1.68 -12.91
N VAL A 55 -10.17 2.31 -12.66
CA VAL A 55 -11.09 1.91 -11.58
C VAL A 55 -11.57 0.47 -11.75
N ALA A 56 -11.81 0.04 -12.99
CA ALA A 56 -12.28 -1.32 -13.28
C ALA A 56 -11.29 -2.43 -12.87
N LEU A 57 -9.98 -2.14 -12.75
CA LEU A 57 -9.01 -3.11 -12.24
C LEU A 57 -9.15 -3.40 -10.74
N TYR A 58 -9.81 -2.50 -10.00
CA TYR A 58 -9.90 -2.54 -8.54
C TYR A 58 -11.33 -2.74 -8.02
N SER A 59 -12.32 -2.86 -8.89
CA SER A 59 -13.72 -2.83 -8.48
C SER A 59 -14.62 -3.82 -9.23
N PRO A 60 -14.73 -5.07 -8.76
CA PRO A 60 -13.90 -5.75 -7.76
C PRO A 60 -12.53 -6.16 -8.33
N ILE A 61 -11.56 -6.42 -7.44
CA ILE A 61 -10.28 -6.98 -7.89
C ILE A 61 -10.51 -8.42 -8.36
N ASP A 62 -10.04 -8.74 -9.57
CA ASP A 62 -10.21 -10.04 -10.20
C ASP A 62 -8.95 -10.45 -10.95
N ALA A 63 -8.44 -11.66 -10.71
CA ALA A 63 -7.17 -12.11 -11.28
C ALA A 63 -7.23 -12.27 -12.81
N ASP A 64 -8.33 -12.79 -13.36
CA ASP A 64 -8.48 -12.99 -14.81
C ASP A 64 -8.64 -11.64 -15.53
N TYR A 65 -9.34 -10.71 -14.88
CA TYR A 65 -9.46 -9.34 -15.39
C TYR A 65 -8.11 -8.61 -15.40
N ILE A 66 -7.32 -8.72 -14.32
CA ILE A 66 -5.96 -8.16 -14.24
C ILE A 66 -5.08 -8.76 -15.34
N GLU A 67 -5.09 -10.09 -15.50
CA GLU A 67 -4.26 -10.78 -16.48
C GLU A 67 -4.50 -10.26 -17.89
N THR A 68 -5.74 -9.96 -18.24
CA THR A 68 -6.16 -9.58 -19.60
C THR A 68 -6.16 -8.08 -19.87
N HIS A 69 -6.32 -7.22 -18.83
CA HIS A 69 -6.56 -5.79 -19.03
C HIS A 69 -5.47 -4.87 -18.47
N LEU A 70 -4.62 -5.35 -17.55
CA LEU A 70 -3.62 -4.49 -16.90
C LEU A 70 -2.71 -3.78 -17.94
N ASP A 71 -2.35 -4.45 -19.01
CA ASP A 71 -1.49 -3.92 -20.06
C ASP A 71 -2.11 -2.74 -20.84
N GLN A 72 -3.44 -2.63 -20.80
CA GLN A 72 -4.19 -1.50 -21.38
C GLN A 72 -4.35 -0.34 -20.42
N VAL A 73 -4.15 -0.59 -19.12
CA VAL A 73 -4.32 0.40 -18.06
C VAL A 73 -3.00 1.02 -17.62
N TYR A 74 -1.94 0.24 -17.53
CA TYR A 74 -0.62 0.70 -17.08
C TYR A 74 0.40 0.69 -18.22
N ALA A 75 1.24 1.72 -18.26
CA ALA A 75 2.37 1.79 -19.17
C ALA A 75 3.45 0.75 -18.80
N PRO A 76 4.33 0.34 -19.76
CA PRO A 76 5.41 -0.61 -19.46
C PRO A 76 6.38 -0.12 -18.39
N ASP A 77 6.72 1.17 -18.44
CA ASP A 77 7.56 1.88 -17.47
C ASP A 77 6.69 2.87 -16.69
N LEU A 78 6.68 2.75 -15.39
CA LEU A 78 5.77 3.49 -14.51
C LEU A 78 6.42 3.73 -13.14
N TYR A 79 5.79 4.57 -12.34
CA TYR A 79 5.95 4.63 -10.89
C TYR A 79 4.63 4.21 -10.25
N PHE A 80 4.70 3.23 -9.37
CA PHE A 80 3.58 2.76 -8.56
C PHE A 80 3.99 2.68 -7.10
N ASN A 81 3.15 3.18 -6.21
CA ASN A 81 3.30 3.00 -4.78
C ASN A 81 1.92 2.92 -4.11
N ASP A 82 1.64 1.78 -3.49
CA ASP A 82 0.40 1.51 -2.74
C ASP A 82 0.59 1.60 -1.22
N THR A 83 1.68 2.23 -0.75
CA THR A 83 2.18 2.28 0.62
C THR A 83 2.85 0.98 1.12
N LEU A 84 2.58 -0.15 0.50
CA LEU A 84 3.16 -1.45 0.84
C LEU A 84 4.33 -1.84 -0.07
N ALA A 85 4.29 -1.38 -1.32
CA ALA A 85 5.30 -1.67 -2.34
C ALA A 85 5.56 -0.45 -3.21
N THR A 86 6.81 -0.31 -3.70
CA THR A 86 7.17 0.63 -4.77
C THR A 86 7.63 -0.18 -5.96
N ILE A 87 7.03 0.05 -7.13
CA ILE A 87 7.23 -0.73 -8.36
C ILE A 87 7.42 0.22 -9.55
N TYR A 88 8.31 -0.14 -10.48
CA TYR A 88 8.68 0.72 -11.60
C TYR A 88 8.38 0.12 -12.98
N ASP A 89 8.02 -1.15 -13.04
CA ASP A 89 7.68 -1.83 -14.29
C ASP A 89 6.36 -2.60 -14.19
N ARG A 90 5.69 -2.70 -15.35
CA ARG A 90 4.35 -3.30 -15.46
C ARG A 90 4.34 -4.80 -15.17
N ALA A 91 5.41 -5.53 -15.46
CA ALA A 91 5.45 -6.97 -15.23
C ALA A 91 5.48 -7.26 -13.73
N ALA A 92 6.31 -6.54 -12.98
CA ALA A 92 6.36 -6.61 -11.53
C ALA A 92 5.03 -6.14 -10.90
N LEU A 93 4.39 -5.09 -11.45
CA LEU A 93 3.08 -4.65 -11.00
C LEU A 93 2.01 -5.73 -11.22
N LYS A 94 2.00 -6.37 -12.38
CA LYS A 94 1.08 -7.48 -12.68
C LYS A 94 1.24 -8.61 -11.66
N GLU A 95 2.47 -9.02 -11.39
CA GLU A 95 2.75 -10.05 -10.38
C GLU A 95 2.26 -9.64 -8.98
N HIS A 96 2.49 -8.38 -8.57
CA HIS A 96 2.04 -7.84 -7.30
C HIS A 96 0.51 -7.86 -7.19
N MET A 97 -0.21 -7.37 -8.21
CA MET A 97 -1.66 -7.35 -8.22
C MET A 97 -2.28 -8.75 -8.25
N LEU A 98 -1.71 -9.68 -9.02
CA LEU A 98 -2.18 -11.07 -9.04
C LEU A 98 -1.96 -11.78 -7.69
N LYS A 99 -0.84 -11.50 -7.00
CA LYS A 99 -0.61 -11.99 -5.64
C LYS A 99 -1.63 -11.43 -4.66
N THR A 100 -1.95 -10.14 -4.80
CA THR A 100 -2.96 -9.47 -3.97
C THR A 100 -4.34 -10.08 -4.21
N ALA A 101 -4.77 -10.22 -5.46
CA ALA A 101 -6.05 -10.83 -5.81
C ALA A 101 -6.20 -12.26 -5.27
N LYS A 102 -5.11 -13.04 -5.24
CA LYS A 102 -5.12 -14.42 -4.68
C LYS A 102 -5.16 -14.48 -3.16
N ARG A 103 -4.77 -13.42 -2.46
CA ARG A 103 -4.74 -13.36 -0.99
C ARG A 103 -6.02 -12.82 -0.38
N LEU A 104 -6.79 -12.10 -1.16
CA LEU A 104 -8.04 -11.50 -0.73
C LEU A 104 -9.22 -12.38 -1.15
N ASP A 105 -10.17 -12.55 -0.24
CA ASP A 105 -11.44 -13.19 -0.55
C ASP A 105 -12.34 -12.23 -1.35
N TYR A 106 -12.15 -10.92 -1.13
CA TYR A 106 -12.84 -9.84 -1.83
C TYR A 106 -12.08 -8.53 -1.67
N MET A 107 -12.10 -7.70 -2.70
CA MET A 107 -11.70 -6.28 -2.63
C MET A 107 -12.49 -5.46 -3.63
N SER A 108 -12.98 -4.32 -3.21
CA SER A 108 -13.66 -3.36 -4.06
C SER A 108 -13.27 -1.93 -3.69
N LEU A 109 -13.06 -1.11 -4.70
CA LEU A 109 -12.75 0.31 -4.59
C LEU A 109 -13.96 1.12 -5.04
N ASP A 110 -14.60 1.83 -4.11
CA ASP A 110 -15.72 2.72 -4.38
C ASP A 110 -15.23 4.16 -4.46
N VAL A 111 -15.13 4.71 -5.68
CA VAL A 111 -14.67 6.09 -5.92
C VAL A 111 -15.77 7.07 -5.57
N GLN A 112 -15.54 7.86 -4.52
CA GLN A 112 -16.48 8.84 -3.98
C GLN A 112 -16.35 10.21 -4.64
N GLN A 113 -15.14 10.55 -5.10
CA GLN A 113 -14.85 11.85 -5.69
C GLN A 113 -13.65 11.76 -6.61
N GLN A 114 -13.70 12.51 -7.71
CA GLN A 114 -12.60 12.72 -8.64
C GLN A 114 -12.37 14.21 -8.82
N TRP A 115 -11.11 14.64 -8.84
CA TRP A 115 -10.74 15.99 -9.24
C TRP A 115 -9.41 15.96 -10.00
N ARG A 116 -9.05 17.09 -10.59
CA ARG A 116 -7.85 17.24 -11.42
C ARG A 116 -7.10 18.49 -11.04
N ASP A 117 -5.76 18.40 -11.12
CA ASP A 117 -4.86 19.53 -10.99
C ASP A 117 -3.75 19.38 -12.06
N GLY A 118 -3.86 20.18 -13.14
CA GLY A 118 -2.97 20.04 -14.29
C GLY A 118 -3.02 18.63 -14.90
N GLN A 119 -1.90 17.92 -14.82
CA GLN A 119 -1.75 16.54 -15.31
C GLN A 119 -2.15 15.48 -14.27
N ASP A 120 -2.35 15.88 -13.01
CA ASP A 120 -2.68 14.97 -11.94
C ASP A 120 -4.20 14.73 -11.86
N VAL A 121 -4.58 13.46 -11.74
CA VAL A 121 -5.95 13.03 -11.46
C VAL A 121 -5.96 12.43 -10.07
N PHE A 122 -6.85 12.92 -9.22
CA PHE A 122 -7.01 12.43 -7.86
C PHE A 122 -8.34 11.71 -7.72
N LEU A 123 -8.31 10.53 -7.11
CA LEU A 123 -9.49 9.73 -6.82
C LEU A 123 -9.55 9.50 -5.30
N ARG A 124 -10.55 10.07 -4.63
CA ARG A 124 -10.87 9.70 -3.25
C ARG A 124 -11.81 8.51 -3.25
N TRP A 125 -11.44 7.48 -2.51
CA TRP A 125 -12.16 6.22 -2.50
C TRP A 125 -12.36 5.65 -1.11
N ILE A 126 -13.33 4.75 -1.02
CA ILE A 126 -13.49 3.81 0.07
C ILE A 126 -13.14 2.43 -0.48
N MET A 127 -12.24 1.74 0.19
CA MET A 127 -11.85 0.37 -0.14
C MET A 127 -12.42 -0.58 0.90
N GLU A 128 -13.11 -1.61 0.45
CA GLU A 128 -13.56 -2.73 1.26
C GLU A 128 -12.75 -3.96 0.90
N THR A 129 -12.19 -4.64 1.90
CA THR A 129 -11.42 -5.86 1.71
C THR A 129 -11.88 -6.94 2.67
N HIS A 130 -12.00 -8.18 2.18
CA HIS A 130 -12.22 -9.37 2.98
C HIS A 130 -11.02 -10.31 2.80
N PHE A 131 -10.52 -10.84 3.88
CA PHE A 131 -9.36 -11.73 3.87
C PHE A 131 -9.37 -12.65 5.09
N THR A 132 -8.67 -13.78 4.97
CA THR A 132 -8.54 -14.76 6.05
C THR A 132 -7.15 -14.74 6.64
N ILE A 133 -7.04 -14.53 7.97
CA ILE A 133 -5.78 -14.62 8.72
C ILE A 133 -5.90 -15.69 9.80
N MET A 134 -5.00 -16.68 9.79
CA MET A 134 -4.97 -17.80 10.76
C MET A 134 -6.33 -18.47 10.93
N GLY A 135 -7.06 -18.70 9.81
CA GLY A 135 -8.38 -19.31 9.78
C GLY A 135 -9.54 -18.43 10.25
N SER A 136 -9.28 -17.15 10.57
CA SER A 136 -10.31 -16.19 10.97
C SER A 136 -10.55 -15.19 9.83
N GLN A 137 -11.81 -15.09 9.40
CA GLN A 137 -12.23 -14.07 8.44
C GLN A 137 -12.11 -12.66 9.06
N ARG A 138 -11.64 -11.74 8.25
CA ARG A 138 -11.49 -10.33 8.58
C ARG A 138 -12.11 -9.48 7.49
N GLN A 139 -12.68 -8.38 7.88
CA GLN A 139 -13.17 -7.35 6.98
C GLN A 139 -12.53 -6.02 7.37
N SER A 140 -12.06 -5.28 6.38
CA SER A 140 -11.53 -3.94 6.55
C SER A 140 -12.24 -2.98 5.61
N ARG A 141 -12.48 -1.76 6.10
CA ARG A 141 -13.00 -0.66 5.32
C ARG A 141 -12.15 0.57 5.58
N THR A 142 -11.51 1.08 4.55
CA THR A 142 -10.55 2.17 4.66
C THR A 142 -10.81 3.26 3.63
N ILE A 143 -10.29 4.44 3.88
CA ILE A 143 -10.40 5.61 3.01
C ILE A 143 -9.01 5.94 2.48
N GLY A 144 -8.92 6.31 1.23
CA GLY A 144 -7.65 6.77 0.65
C GLY A 144 -7.84 7.69 -0.54
N ILE A 145 -6.72 8.13 -1.06
CA ILE A 145 -6.61 8.95 -2.26
C ILE A 145 -5.54 8.33 -3.15
N SER A 146 -5.86 8.11 -4.41
CA SER A 146 -4.86 7.83 -5.45
C SER A 146 -4.56 9.10 -6.23
N GLN A 147 -3.27 9.42 -6.41
CA GLN A 147 -2.79 10.41 -7.37
C GLN A 147 -2.28 9.66 -8.60
N LEU A 148 -2.81 10.01 -9.76
CA LEU A 148 -2.55 9.33 -11.03
C LEU A 148 -2.09 10.33 -12.09
N ARG A 149 -1.15 9.89 -12.94
CA ARG A 149 -0.83 10.54 -14.21
C ARG A 149 -0.91 9.54 -15.35
N PHE A 150 -1.30 10.01 -16.51
CA PHE A 150 -1.54 9.17 -17.68
C PHE A 150 -0.68 9.63 -18.85
N ASP A 151 -0.26 8.69 -19.70
CA ASP A 151 0.36 8.96 -20.98
C ASP A 151 -0.68 9.37 -22.05
N ASP A 152 -0.21 9.67 -23.26
CA ASP A 152 -1.04 10.04 -24.40
C ASP A 152 -1.95 8.91 -24.91
N GLN A 153 -1.68 7.67 -24.52
CA GLN A 153 -2.52 6.49 -24.80
C GLN A 153 -3.57 6.26 -23.69
N GLY A 154 -3.58 7.09 -22.65
CA GLY A 154 -4.46 6.97 -21.49
C GLY A 154 -4.09 5.80 -20.58
N ARG A 155 -2.79 5.45 -20.49
CA ARG A 155 -2.27 4.46 -19.56
C ARG A 155 -1.59 5.18 -18.39
N VAL A 156 -1.72 4.60 -17.20
CA VAL A 156 -1.11 5.13 -15.98
C VAL A 156 0.41 4.99 -16.05
N ILE A 157 1.12 6.09 -15.87
CA ILE A 157 2.58 6.18 -15.76
C ILE A 157 3.03 6.54 -14.35
N PHE A 158 2.13 7.11 -13.54
CA PHE A 158 2.38 7.45 -12.16
C PHE A 158 1.14 7.10 -11.33
N HIS A 159 1.34 6.35 -10.25
CA HIS A 159 0.30 5.98 -9.29
C HIS A 159 0.87 6.04 -7.88
N GLN A 160 0.34 6.90 -7.06
CA GLN A 160 0.65 7.01 -5.64
C GLN A 160 -0.63 6.92 -4.83
N ASP A 161 -0.69 5.96 -3.93
CA ASP A 161 -1.77 5.88 -2.95
C ASP A 161 -1.36 6.53 -1.63
N PHE A 162 -2.33 7.20 -1.02
CA PHE A 162 -2.27 7.76 0.33
C PHE A 162 -3.43 7.19 1.14
N TRP A 163 -3.14 6.27 2.04
CA TRP A 163 -4.16 5.67 2.91
C TRP A 163 -3.55 5.21 4.24
N ASP A 164 -4.41 5.03 5.24
CA ASP A 164 -3.99 4.55 6.55
C ASP A 164 -3.91 3.02 6.56
N SER A 165 -2.72 2.48 6.22
CA SER A 165 -2.46 1.04 6.25
C SER A 165 -2.60 0.44 7.64
N SER A 166 -2.39 1.25 8.70
CA SER A 166 -2.54 0.79 10.07
C SER A 166 -4.00 0.51 10.44
N GLN A 167 -4.95 1.27 9.85
CA GLN A 167 -6.39 0.98 9.94
C GLN A 167 -6.81 -0.16 9.01
N GLY A 168 -6.31 -0.13 7.78
CA GLY A 168 -6.76 -1.05 6.75
C GLY A 168 -6.17 -2.46 6.88
N LEU A 169 -4.94 -2.59 7.38
CA LEU A 169 -4.22 -3.86 7.42
C LEU A 169 -3.65 -4.19 8.80
N ASP A 170 -2.79 -3.32 9.36
CA ASP A 170 -1.95 -3.67 10.50
C ASP A 170 -2.75 -4.07 11.75
N GLN A 171 -3.87 -3.37 12.02
CA GLN A 171 -4.74 -3.68 13.16
C GLN A 171 -5.35 -5.09 13.10
N HIS A 172 -5.38 -5.72 11.93
CA HIS A 172 -5.91 -7.07 11.73
C HIS A 172 -4.85 -8.16 11.90
N LEU A 173 -3.57 -7.78 11.91
CA LEU A 173 -2.46 -8.72 12.13
C LEU A 173 -2.31 -9.06 13.62
N PRO A 174 -2.03 -10.33 13.99
CA PRO A 174 -2.11 -10.77 15.39
C PRO A 174 -1.20 -9.99 16.36
N ILE A 175 0.02 -9.68 15.98
CA ILE A 175 0.99 -8.98 16.83
C ILE A 175 0.91 -7.46 16.60
N LEU A 176 1.04 -7.02 15.35
CA LEU A 176 0.99 -5.61 14.97
C LEU A 176 -0.33 -4.96 15.39
N GLY A 177 -1.46 -5.65 15.21
CA GLY A 177 -2.76 -5.14 15.60
C GLY A 177 -2.88 -4.83 17.09
N THR A 178 -2.22 -5.59 17.95
CA THR A 178 -2.20 -5.30 19.40
C THR A 178 -1.40 -4.03 19.69
N VAL A 179 -0.22 -3.90 19.08
CA VAL A 179 0.64 -2.71 19.27
C VAL A 179 -0.02 -1.47 18.67
N THR A 180 -0.56 -1.58 17.46
CA THR A 180 -1.22 -0.45 16.77
C THR A 180 -2.44 0.06 17.53
N ARG A 181 -3.29 -0.83 18.06
CA ARG A 181 -4.43 -0.44 18.89
C ARG A 181 -3.96 0.22 20.19
N TRP A 182 -2.98 -0.37 20.85
CA TRP A 182 -2.43 0.20 22.09
C TRP A 182 -1.89 1.61 21.90
N LEU A 183 -1.11 1.86 20.83
CA LEU A 183 -0.57 3.18 20.50
C LEU A 183 -1.67 4.22 20.21
N ARG A 184 -2.81 3.80 19.65
CA ARG A 184 -3.94 4.70 19.39
C ARG A 184 -4.76 5.03 20.63
N GLU A 185 -4.84 4.10 21.58
CA GLU A 185 -5.54 4.28 22.85
C GLU A 185 -4.72 5.09 23.86
N HIS A 186 -3.39 5.21 23.64
CA HIS A 186 -2.44 5.91 24.51
C HIS A 186 -1.56 6.87 23.67
N PRO A 187 -2.15 7.94 23.08
CA PRO A 187 -1.44 8.90 22.23
C PRO A 187 -0.44 9.76 23.00
#